data_fe51d6ae37c963f649605cf0514d129e
#
_entry.id   fe51d6ae37c963f649605cf0514d129e
#
_cell.length_a   1.000
_cell.length_b   1.000
_cell.length_c   1.000
_cell.angle_alpha   90.00
_cell.angle_beta   90.00
_cell.angle_gamma   90.00
#
_symmetry.space_group_name_H-M   'P 1'
#
loop_
_entity.id
_entity.type
_entity.pdbx_description
1 polymer ?
#
loop_
_entity_poly.entity_id
_entity_poly.type
_entity_poly.pdbx_seq_one_letter_code
_entity_poly.pdbx_strand_id
1 'polypeptide(L)'
;PGRGPRHGGDHGADHAGGQGARHARTGPDGLPVAGSGLYGSPYDGFGGDAGDGHGGETPDDGFLGLALRSEYDEAPEDRMPYLRAVRRRRRSRARRTVKAAVAVVVLLAFLVVGDRWAALYAENKAAGKVKSAMKLHAEPEVHIRGFPFLTQLAGERLDHVDIAVPDVPAGRISVAQVKGSVEDVRIVGGAPSSIKGAVLGRMKGDVLLDFDDLDRELGTSQVDFTAGSRDSVLAHGELPVAGKRVQVGARAHLRRTGDHGVGTTVDRMRLQVPGLFSYTPGKDGGLRLARPVAERIKRDAADAKALFRVGSVAERFGLTPERAAQVRQSETELRRTTGAPRFVDRLMKINMLDVLLEHPSLLKRIGIDPGLIESLKKIEEPKLAEKLSLSVRLPEVPGDVRLREISVEKDGIRAQLTGADMPFGDGAKHMPQGPAGQR
;
A
#
# COMPACT_ATOMS: atom_id res chain seq x y z
N PRO A 1 -10.87 -43.19 -48.86
CA PRO A 1 -11.74 -44.34 -48.66
C PRO A 1 -11.24 -45.16 -47.47
N GLY A 2 -12.17 -45.54 -46.62
CA GLY A 2 -12.03 -46.66 -45.70
C GLY A 2 -12.03 -46.21 -44.21
N ARG A 3 -13.20 -46.06 -43.65
CA ARG A 3 -13.96 -46.92 -42.75
C ARG A 3 -13.29 -47.22 -41.42
N GLY A 4 -13.99 -46.80 -40.34
CA GLY A 4 -13.82 -47.30 -38.97
C GLY A 4 -14.26 -48.77 -38.82
N PRO A 5 -14.32 -49.33 -37.62
CA PRO A 5 -15.53 -49.35 -36.78
C PRO A 5 -15.22 -49.25 -35.26
N ARG A 6 -16.16 -48.76 -34.53
CA ARG A 6 -17.09 -49.18 -33.45
C ARG A 6 -16.76 -50.49 -32.72
N HIS A 7 -16.80 -50.41 -31.38
CA HIS A 7 -17.52 -51.23 -30.38
C HIS A 7 -16.94 -50.85 -29.00
N GLY A 8 -17.65 -50.54 -27.94
CA GLY A 8 -18.92 -51.04 -27.47
C GLY A 8 -18.73 -51.88 -26.22
N GLY A 9 -19.45 -51.56 -25.13
CA GLY A 9 -19.57 -52.37 -23.91
C GLY A 9 -19.08 -51.56 -22.68
N ASP A 10 -19.86 -50.96 -21.86
CA ASP A 10 -21.06 -51.27 -21.06
C ASP A 10 -20.75 -52.19 -19.87
N HIS A 11 -21.41 -51.91 -18.77
CA HIS A 11 -21.51 -52.52 -17.44
C HIS A 11 -20.58 -51.86 -16.40
N GLY A 12 -21.09 -51.29 -15.35
CA GLY A 12 -22.35 -51.51 -14.65
C GLY A 12 -22.06 -51.58 -13.16
N ALA A 13 -22.80 -50.79 -12.43
CA ALA A 13 -23.40 -51.08 -11.12
C ALA A 13 -22.50 -51.17 -9.87
N ASP A 14 -22.78 -50.27 -8.98
CA ASP A 14 -23.43 -50.47 -7.65
C ASP A 14 -22.55 -50.72 -6.43
N HIS A 15 -23.01 -50.04 -5.42
CA HIS A 15 -23.11 -50.24 -3.98
C HIS A 15 -22.17 -49.32 -3.16
N ALA A 16 -22.78 -48.30 -2.56
CA ALA A 16 -23.50 -48.32 -1.28
C ALA A 16 -22.60 -48.45 -0.04
N GLY A 17 -22.73 -47.45 0.82
CA GLY A 17 -22.91 -47.71 2.22
C GLY A 17 -21.78 -47.43 3.18
N GLY A 18 -22.10 -46.65 4.19
CA GLY A 18 -21.46 -46.68 5.49
C GLY A 18 -20.90 -45.32 5.90
N GLN A 19 -21.65 -44.45 6.56
CA GLN A 19 -21.94 -44.35 8.01
C GLN A 19 -20.74 -44.63 8.90
N GLY A 20 -20.40 -43.60 9.70
CA GLY A 20 -19.93 -43.94 11.00
C GLY A 20 -18.85 -43.00 11.58
N ALA A 21 -19.33 -42.16 12.48
CA ALA A 21 -18.79 -41.90 13.82
C ALA A 21 -17.66 -40.92 13.98
N ARG A 22 -18.00 -39.74 14.45
CA ARG A 22 -17.68 -39.21 15.79
C ARG A 22 -16.39 -39.74 16.41
N HIS A 23 -15.44 -38.83 16.66
CA HIS A 23 -14.82 -38.72 17.97
C HIS A 23 -14.29 -37.32 18.21
N ALA A 24 -14.87 -36.71 19.23
CA ALA A 24 -14.35 -35.56 19.97
C ALA A 24 -13.17 -35.98 20.83
N ARG A 25 -12.22 -35.09 21.05
CA ARG A 25 -11.44 -34.89 22.29
C ARG A 25 -10.57 -33.65 22.09
N THR A 26 -10.97 -32.60 22.77
CA THR A 26 -10.48 -32.06 24.06
C THR A 26 -9.03 -31.60 24.03
N GLY A 27 -8.90 -30.31 24.31
CA GLY A 27 -7.77 -29.42 24.50
C GLY A 27 -6.76 -29.89 25.57
N PRO A 28 -5.89 -29.05 26.13
CA PRO A 28 -6.25 -27.77 26.77
C PRO A 28 -5.23 -26.61 26.58
N ASP A 29 -5.68 -25.47 27.05
CA ASP A 29 -4.96 -24.38 27.71
C ASP A 29 -4.04 -23.45 26.92
N GLY A 30 -4.48 -22.19 26.87
CA GLY A 30 -3.71 -21.01 26.51
C GLY A 30 -4.57 -19.76 26.47
N LEU A 31 -4.70 -19.12 27.61
CA LEU A 31 -5.54 -17.96 27.90
C LEU A 31 -5.23 -16.71 27.03
N PRO A 32 -6.20 -15.82 26.90
CA PRO A 32 -6.11 -14.63 26.05
C PRO A 32 -5.46 -13.48 26.81
N VAL A 33 -4.64 -12.71 26.11
CA VAL A 33 -4.17 -11.41 26.59
C VAL A 33 -5.05 -10.33 25.96
N ALA A 34 -5.92 -9.79 26.76
CA ALA A 34 -6.64 -8.57 26.49
C ALA A 34 -5.70 -7.38 26.71
N GLY A 35 -5.47 -6.60 25.68
CA GLY A 35 -4.81 -5.31 25.75
C GLY A 35 -5.83 -4.20 25.51
N SER A 36 -6.53 -3.80 26.57
CA SER A 36 -7.35 -2.59 26.58
C SER A 36 -6.47 -1.39 26.92
N GLY A 37 -6.25 -0.51 25.94
CA GLY A 37 -5.66 0.80 26.15
C GLY A 37 -6.71 1.77 26.65
N LEU A 38 -6.57 2.14 27.89
CA LEU A 38 -7.30 3.16 28.62
C LEU A 38 -6.87 4.56 28.17
N TYR A 39 -7.82 5.39 27.80
CA TYR A 39 -7.70 6.84 27.94
C TYR A 39 -8.44 7.27 29.18
N GLY A 40 -7.67 7.60 30.21
CA GLY A 40 -8.13 8.22 31.41
C GLY A 40 -8.35 9.73 31.21
N SER A 41 -9.45 10.20 31.73
CA SER A 41 -9.69 11.62 31.98
C SER A 41 -9.60 11.84 33.48
N PRO A 42 -8.91 12.86 33.97
CA PRO A 42 -8.83 13.18 35.38
C PRO A 42 -9.79 14.31 35.73
N TYR A 43 -10.69 14.06 36.65
CA TYR A 43 -11.18 15.08 37.60
C TYR A 43 -11.43 14.40 38.94
N ASP A 44 -10.51 14.59 39.84
CA ASP A 44 -10.61 14.54 41.30
C ASP A 44 -11.72 15.49 41.76
N GLY A 45 -12.57 15.21 42.65
CA GLY A 45 -12.41 14.59 43.92
C GLY A 45 -12.70 15.65 44.96
N PHE A 46 -13.67 15.46 45.77
CA PHE A 46 -13.65 15.91 47.16
C PHE A 46 -14.62 14.99 47.94
N GLY A 47 -14.02 14.18 48.72
CA GLY A 47 -14.69 13.35 49.74
C GLY A 47 -15.13 14.22 50.90
N GLY A 48 -16.21 13.82 51.49
CA GLY A 48 -16.70 14.32 52.75
C GLY A 48 -17.21 13.13 53.54
N ASP A 49 -16.52 12.91 54.53
CA ASP A 49 -16.53 11.83 55.51
C ASP A 49 -17.84 11.76 56.29
N ALA A 50 -18.23 10.57 56.63
CA ALA A 50 -19.32 10.25 57.53
C ALA A 50 -18.80 10.34 58.98
N GLY A 51 -19.63 10.84 59.88
CA GLY A 51 -19.36 10.85 61.29
C GLY A 51 -20.67 10.85 62.06
N ASP A 52 -20.95 9.69 62.59
CA ASP A 52 -21.99 9.39 63.58
C ASP A 52 -21.80 10.15 64.90
N GLY A 53 -22.93 10.36 65.60
CA GLY A 53 -22.86 10.19 67.02
C GLY A 53 -23.55 11.23 67.89
N HIS A 54 -24.69 10.81 68.43
CA HIS A 54 -25.15 11.00 69.81
C HIS A 54 -25.27 12.41 70.37
N GLY A 55 -26.49 12.85 70.80
CA GLY A 55 -27.13 12.44 72.03
C GLY A 55 -26.93 13.48 73.12
N GLY A 56 -27.96 13.95 73.67
CA GLY A 56 -27.86 14.50 75.02
C GLY A 56 -28.55 15.86 75.25
N GLU A 57 -29.75 15.78 75.69
CA GLU A 57 -30.26 16.37 76.93
C GLU A 57 -30.21 17.88 77.10
N THR A 58 -31.39 18.37 77.27
CA THR A 58 -31.76 19.60 77.96
C THR A 58 -31.12 19.70 79.37
N PRO A 59 -31.04 20.82 80.03
CA PRO A 59 -32.20 21.52 80.56
C PRO A 59 -32.09 23.05 80.61
N ASP A 60 -33.23 23.70 80.51
CA ASP A 60 -33.94 24.43 81.61
C ASP A 60 -33.17 25.58 82.21
N ASP A 61 -33.90 26.59 82.43
CA ASP A 61 -33.86 27.77 83.30
C ASP A 61 -33.82 29.05 82.48
N GLY A 62 -34.86 29.78 82.50
CA GLY A 62 -35.57 30.32 83.60
C GLY A 62 -35.34 31.82 83.67
N PHE A 63 -36.40 32.49 83.67
CA PHE A 63 -36.59 33.69 84.48
C PHE A 63 -36.71 35.05 83.78
N LEU A 64 -37.98 35.51 83.83
CA LEU A 64 -38.44 36.88 84.14
C LEU A 64 -38.03 37.97 83.07
N GLY A 65 -38.92 38.66 82.58
CA GLY A 65 -40.10 39.28 83.07
C GLY A 65 -40.29 40.64 82.41
N LEU A 66 -41.46 41.03 82.54
CA LEU A 66 -42.00 42.37 82.39
C LEU A 66 -42.50 42.82 81.03
N ALA A 67 -43.77 42.72 81.01
CA ALA A 67 -44.69 43.42 80.22
C ALA A 67 -44.43 44.97 80.26
N LEU A 68 -44.49 45.58 79.15
CA LEU A 68 -45.06 46.90 79.06
C LEU A 68 -45.91 46.98 77.79
N ARG A 69 -47.15 46.99 78.10
CA ARG A 69 -48.30 47.34 77.25
C ARG A 69 -48.20 48.84 76.88
N SER A 70 -48.18 49.18 75.69
CA SER A 70 -48.68 50.46 75.25
C SER A 70 -49.47 50.28 73.97
N GLU A 71 -50.67 50.53 74.11
CA GLU A 71 -51.78 50.82 73.25
C GLU A 71 -51.52 52.07 72.45
N TYR A 72 -52.21 52.18 71.35
CA TYR A 72 -52.37 53.25 70.34
C TYR A 72 -51.50 53.05 69.11
N ASP A 73 -51.92 53.10 67.86
CA ASP A 73 -53.15 53.59 67.21
C ASP A 73 -53.15 53.03 65.78
N GLU A 74 -54.28 52.72 65.35
CA GLU A 74 -54.91 52.88 64.03
C GLU A 74 -53.98 52.90 62.77
N ALA A 75 -54.46 52.11 61.87
CA ALA A 75 -54.17 51.97 60.45
C ALA A 75 -54.02 53.27 59.66
N PRO A 76 -53.40 53.26 58.46
CA PRO A 76 -54.25 52.93 57.32
C PRO A 76 -53.59 51.86 56.41
N GLU A 77 -54.42 50.93 56.09
CA GLU A 77 -54.40 50.20 54.84
C GLU A 77 -54.33 51.16 53.67
N ASP A 78 -53.35 50.97 52.89
CA ASP A 78 -53.30 51.31 51.47
C ASP A 78 -51.92 51.81 51.07
N ARG A 79 -51.09 50.89 50.67
CA ARG A 79 -50.04 51.07 49.64
C ARG A 79 -49.12 49.85 49.60
N MET A 80 -49.48 48.88 48.78
CA MET A 80 -48.53 48.04 48.02
C MET A 80 -49.18 46.90 47.23
N PRO A 81 -50.13 47.14 46.32
CA PRO A 81 -50.48 46.11 45.31
C PRO A 81 -49.55 46.14 44.11
N TYR A 82 -48.84 47.26 43.88
CA TYR A 82 -48.08 47.45 42.59
C TYR A 82 -46.78 46.67 42.52
N LEU A 83 -46.08 46.45 43.60
CA LEU A 83 -44.77 45.77 43.53
C LEU A 83 -44.89 44.25 43.35
N ARG A 84 -45.99 43.61 43.73
CA ARG A 84 -46.21 42.18 43.52
C ARG A 84 -46.61 41.87 42.06
N ALA A 85 -47.32 42.75 41.41
CA ALA A 85 -47.74 42.54 40.01
C ALA A 85 -46.60 42.68 39.03
N VAL A 86 -45.67 43.65 39.27
CA VAL A 86 -44.49 43.83 38.41
C VAL A 86 -43.49 42.67 38.53
N ARG A 87 -43.31 42.11 39.73
CA ARG A 87 -42.44 40.93 39.93
C ARG A 87 -42.99 39.65 39.31
N ARG A 88 -44.33 39.48 39.29
CA ARG A 88 -44.98 38.34 38.63
C ARG A 88 -44.90 38.45 37.10
N ARG A 89 -45.06 39.63 36.51
CA ARG A 89 -44.92 39.87 35.06
C ARG A 89 -43.48 39.68 34.57
N ARG A 90 -42.48 40.09 35.33
CA ARG A 90 -41.05 39.81 34.99
C ARG A 90 -40.73 38.31 35.03
N ARG A 91 -41.20 37.56 36.02
CA ARG A 91 -41.00 36.11 36.09
C ARG A 91 -41.70 35.32 34.99
N SER A 92 -42.85 35.79 34.50
CA SER A 92 -43.56 35.13 33.39
C SER A 92 -42.88 35.42 32.05
N ARG A 93 -42.31 36.61 31.83
CA ARG A 93 -41.51 36.94 30.65
C ARG A 93 -40.21 36.19 30.65
N ALA A 94 -39.48 36.10 31.79
CA ALA A 94 -38.25 35.30 31.93
C ALA A 94 -38.50 33.80 31.67
N ARG A 95 -39.60 33.23 32.14
CA ARG A 95 -40.00 31.85 31.83
C ARG A 95 -40.32 31.64 30.37
N ARG A 96 -40.90 32.59 29.68
CA ARG A 96 -41.15 32.51 28.23
C ARG A 96 -39.90 32.64 27.43
N THR A 97 -38.99 33.53 27.80
CA THR A 97 -37.65 33.65 27.14
C THR A 97 -36.79 32.41 27.34
N VAL A 98 -36.78 31.82 28.52
CA VAL A 98 -36.07 30.54 28.78
C VAL A 98 -36.69 29.42 27.94
N LYS A 99 -38.01 29.27 27.89
CA LYS A 99 -38.66 28.25 27.04
C LYS A 99 -38.34 28.48 25.55
N ALA A 100 -38.38 29.72 25.08
CA ALA A 100 -38.00 30.06 23.71
C ALA A 100 -36.54 29.76 23.43
N ALA A 101 -35.61 30.07 24.35
CA ALA A 101 -34.21 29.73 24.22
C ALA A 101 -34.00 28.21 24.18
N VAL A 102 -34.64 27.44 25.05
CA VAL A 102 -34.58 25.97 25.02
C VAL A 102 -35.16 25.43 23.70
N ALA A 103 -36.29 25.96 23.22
CA ALA A 103 -36.84 25.54 21.94
C ALA A 103 -35.89 25.81 20.75
N VAL A 104 -35.24 26.96 20.74
CA VAL A 104 -34.20 27.29 19.73
C VAL A 104 -32.99 26.32 19.82
N VAL A 105 -32.52 26.04 21.01
CA VAL A 105 -31.41 25.08 21.19
C VAL A 105 -31.80 23.67 20.70
N VAL A 106 -33.01 23.22 21.03
CA VAL A 106 -33.51 21.93 20.56
C VAL A 106 -33.66 21.93 19.04
N LEU A 107 -34.21 23.01 18.46
CA LEU A 107 -34.31 23.13 17.00
C LEU A 107 -32.93 23.10 16.32
N LEU A 108 -31.96 23.82 16.86
CA LEU A 108 -30.59 23.80 16.35
C LEU A 108 -29.94 22.39 16.45
N ALA A 109 -30.18 21.69 17.57
CA ALA A 109 -29.73 20.32 17.72
C ALA A 109 -30.34 19.39 16.66
N PHE A 110 -31.64 19.51 16.39
CA PHE A 110 -32.29 18.74 15.32
C PHE A 110 -31.74 19.09 13.93
N LEU A 111 -31.46 20.35 13.66
CA LEU A 111 -30.89 20.78 12.39
C LEU A 111 -29.45 20.17 12.21
N VAL A 112 -28.63 20.19 13.26
CA VAL A 112 -27.28 19.56 13.23
C VAL A 112 -27.35 18.06 13.00
N VAL A 113 -28.26 17.38 13.71
CA VAL A 113 -28.45 15.93 13.54
C VAL A 113 -28.97 15.63 12.13
N GLY A 114 -29.94 16.38 11.65
CA GLY A 114 -30.49 16.23 10.30
C GLY A 114 -29.45 16.47 9.20
N ASP A 115 -28.60 17.48 9.37
CA ASP A 115 -27.52 17.80 8.45
C ASP A 115 -26.49 16.65 8.38
N ARG A 116 -26.10 16.11 9.51
CA ARG A 116 -25.17 14.96 9.58
C ARG A 116 -25.77 13.69 8.97
N TRP A 117 -27.04 13.44 9.24
CA TRP A 117 -27.75 12.30 8.65
C TRP A 117 -27.87 12.43 7.12
N ALA A 118 -28.17 13.63 6.62
CA ALA A 118 -28.21 13.90 5.19
C ALA A 118 -26.83 13.73 4.52
N ALA A 119 -25.75 14.17 5.18
CA ALA A 119 -24.37 13.96 4.70
C ALA A 119 -24.04 12.46 4.59
N LEU A 120 -24.28 11.67 5.64
CA LEU A 120 -24.06 10.21 5.64
C LEU A 120 -24.86 9.50 4.53
N TYR A 121 -26.12 9.90 4.33
CA TYR A 121 -26.93 9.37 3.25
C TYR A 121 -26.34 9.68 1.87
N ALA A 122 -25.85 10.91 1.67
CA ALA A 122 -25.21 11.33 0.42
C ALA A 122 -23.89 10.58 0.18
N GLU A 123 -23.08 10.39 1.21
CA GLU A 123 -21.83 9.61 1.17
C GLU A 123 -22.06 8.16 0.70
N ASN A 124 -23.00 7.46 1.31
CA ASN A 124 -23.37 6.10 0.94
C ASN A 124 -23.91 6.02 -0.50
N LYS A 125 -24.72 7.00 -0.90
CA LYS A 125 -25.24 7.07 -2.28
C LYS A 125 -24.14 7.33 -3.30
N ALA A 126 -23.17 8.20 -2.96
CA ALA A 126 -22.02 8.51 -3.79
C ALA A 126 -21.09 7.28 -3.90
N ALA A 127 -20.80 6.59 -2.79
CA ALA A 127 -20.03 5.36 -2.78
C ALA A 127 -20.62 4.30 -3.72
N GLY A 128 -21.91 4.06 -3.65
CA GLY A 128 -22.60 3.12 -4.55
C GLY A 128 -22.52 3.53 -6.03
N LYS A 129 -22.60 4.83 -6.35
CA LYS A 129 -22.44 5.31 -7.74
C LYS A 129 -20.98 5.17 -8.22
N VAL A 130 -20.01 5.49 -7.39
CA VAL A 130 -18.57 5.30 -7.73
C VAL A 130 -18.28 3.83 -7.96
N LYS A 131 -18.73 2.94 -7.07
CA LYS A 131 -18.61 1.49 -7.22
C LYS A 131 -19.13 1.00 -8.56
N SER A 132 -20.33 1.42 -8.92
CA SER A 132 -20.98 1.00 -10.16
C SER A 132 -20.28 1.58 -11.40
N ALA A 133 -19.92 2.85 -11.38
CA ALA A 133 -19.29 3.55 -12.51
C ALA A 133 -17.89 3.02 -12.80
N MET A 134 -17.12 2.68 -11.77
CA MET A 134 -15.76 2.14 -11.88
C MET A 134 -15.69 0.61 -11.86
N LYS A 135 -16.85 -0.07 -11.74
CA LYS A 135 -16.95 -1.54 -11.66
C LYS A 135 -16.06 -2.14 -10.55
N LEU A 136 -16.04 -1.50 -9.38
CA LEU A 136 -15.21 -1.91 -8.27
C LEU A 136 -15.77 -3.17 -7.59
N HIS A 137 -14.87 -4.05 -7.15
CA HIS A 137 -15.23 -5.21 -6.33
C HIS A 137 -15.51 -4.79 -4.89
N ALA A 138 -14.67 -3.95 -4.32
CA ALA A 138 -14.81 -3.40 -2.98
C ALA A 138 -15.67 -2.13 -2.97
N GLU A 139 -16.23 -1.82 -1.81
CA GLU A 139 -17.01 -0.58 -1.62
C GLU A 139 -16.06 0.58 -1.31
N PRO A 140 -16.11 1.67 -2.07
CA PRO A 140 -15.31 2.85 -1.80
C PRO A 140 -15.83 3.60 -0.57
N GLU A 141 -14.94 4.18 0.20
CA GLU A 141 -15.27 5.11 1.27
C GLU A 141 -15.32 6.53 0.70
N VAL A 142 -16.41 7.22 0.95
CA VAL A 142 -16.62 8.61 0.52
C VAL A 142 -16.97 9.44 1.73
N HIS A 143 -16.21 10.49 2.01
CA HIS A 143 -16.45 11.41 3.11
C HIS A 143 -16.61 12.83 2.59
N ILE A 144 -17.77 13.44 2.87
CA ILE A 144 -18.06 14.81 2.53
C ILE A 144 -17.79 15.69 3.75
N ARG A 145 -16.82 16.56 3.64
CA ARG A 145 -16.44 17.47 4.71
C ARG A 145 -17.11 18.83 4.55
N GLY A 146 -17.17 19.55 5.67
CA GLY A 146 -17.81 20.87 5.75
C GLY A 146 -19.14 20.83 6.49
N PHE A 147 -19.52 21.99 6.98
CA PHE A 147 -20.73 22.18 7.76
C PHE A 147 -21.28 23.60 7.52
N PRO A 148 -22.57 23.77 7.33
CA PRO A 148 -23.62 22.76 7.17
C PRO A 148 -23.60 22.12 5.76
N PHE A 149 -23.80 20.79 5.68
CA PHE A 149 -23.85 20.06 4.41
C PHE A 149 -25.03 20.47 3.52
N LEU A 150 -26.21 20.64 4.12
CA LEU A 150 -27.44 21.01 3.38
C LEU A 150 -27.31 22.35 2.69
N THR A 151 -26.57 23.31 3.25
CA THR A 151 -26.33 24.61 2.60
C THR A 151 -25.38 24.49 1.41
N GLN A 152 -24.36 23.64 1.53
CA GLN A 152 -23.44 23.33 0.43
C GLN A 152 -24.19 22.64 -0.72
N LEU A 153 -25.04 21.67 -0.39
CA LEU A 153 -25.88 20.97 -1.36
C LEU A 153 -26.84 21.90 -2.07
N ALA A 154 -27.50 22.81 -1.33
CA ALA A 154 -28.41 23.84 -1.90
C ALA A 154 -27.65 24.82 -2.80
N GLY A 155 -26.39 25.10 -2.50
CA GLY A 155 -25.51 25.92 -3.33
C GLY A 155 -24.86 25.16 -4.49
N GLU A 156 -25.18 23.88 -4.69
CA GLU A 156 -24.61 23.01 -5.73
C GLU A 156 -23.06 22.92 -5.68
N ARG A 157 -22.48 23.10 -4.50
CA ARG A 157 -21.04 23.16 -4.30
C ARG A 157 -20.67 22.50 -2.99
N LEU A 158 -19.75 21.54 -3.06
CA LEU A 158 -19.16 20.91 -1.88
C LEU A 158 -17.73 21.40 -1.70
N ASP A 159 -17.40 21.78 -0.48
CA ASP A 159 -16.09 22.37 -0.18
C ASP A 159 -14.96 21.35 -0.29
N HIS A 160 -15.20 20.13 0.22
CA HIS A 160 -14.17 19.10 0.29
C HIS A 160 -14.80 17.69 0.32
N VAL A 161 -14.26 16.80 -0.50
CA VAL A 161 -14.66 15.40 -0.56
C VAL A 161 -13.41 14.53 -0.55
N ASP A 162 -13.33 13.61 0.39
CA ASP A 162 -12.31 12.58 0.42
C ASP A 162 -12.89 11.26 -0.10
N ILE A 163 -12.12 10.57 -0.90
CA ILE A 163 -12.48 9.27 -1.47
C ILE A 163 -11.31 8.31 -1.22
N ALA A 164 -11.62 7.14 -0.69
CA ALA A 164 -10.66 6.05 -0.59
C ALA A 164 -11.25 4.82 -1.27
N VAL A 165 -10.55 4.30 -2.25
CA VAL A 165 -10.96 3.13 -3.01
C VAL A 165 -9.91 2.05 -2.82
N PRO A 166 -10.23 0.97 -2.11
CA PRO A 166 -9.35 -0.18 -2.03
C PRO A 166 -9.51 -1.05 -3.28
N ASP A 167 -8.47 -1.78 -3.62
CA ASP A 167 -8.46 -2.84 -4.62
C ASP A 167 -9.02 -2.41 -5.99
N VAL A 168 -8.40 -1.39 -6.58
CA VAL A 168 -8.83 -0.83 -7.87
C VAL A 168 -8.25 -1.64 -9.03
N PRO A 169 -9.09 -2.25 -9.88
CA PRO A 169 -8.61 -2.95 -11.06
C PRO A 169 -8.01 -1.95 -12.08
N ALA A 170 -6.74 -2.09 -12.37
CA ALA A 170 -6.01 -1.27 -13.34
C ALA A 170 -5.46 -2.14 -14.47
N GLY A 171 -6.33 -2.66 -15.33
CA GLY A 171 -5.97 -3.57 -16.41
C GLY A 171 -5.60 -4.96 -15.92
N ARG A 172 -4.31 -5.30 -15.99
CA ARG A 172 -3.79 -6.61 -15.53
C ARG A 172 -3.26 -6.57 -14.09
N ILE A 173 -3.19 -5.38 -13.51
CA ILE A 173 -2.63 -5.15 -12.17
C ILE A 173 -3.76 -4.59 -11.30
N SER A 174 -3.86 -5.05 -10.06
CA SER A 174 -4.68 -4.45 -9.03
C SER A 174 -3.87 -3.37 -8.30
N VAL A 175 -4.49 -2.24 -8.01
CA VAL A 175 -3.90 -1.16 -7.21
C VAL A 175 -4.47 -1.27 -5.82
N ALA A 176 -3.62 -1.53 -4.84
CA ALA A 176 -4.02 -1.82 -3.46
C ALA A 176 -4.89 -0.71 -2.87
N GLN A 177 -4.57 0.53 -3.13
CA GLN A 177 -5.34 1.66 -2.62
C GLN A 177 -5.19 2.92 -3.49
N VAL A 178 -6.32 3.55 -3.77
CA VAL A 178 -6.38 4.89 -4.35
C VAL A 178 -7.08 5.81 -3.35
N LYS A 179 -6.38 6.84 -2.89
CA LYS A 179 -6.95 7.92 -2.08
C LYS A 179 -7.03 9.18 -2.91
N GLY A 180 -8.14 9.87 -2.83
CA GLY A 180 -8.36 11.16 -3.48
C GLY A 180 -8.93 12.16 -2.50
N SER A 181 -8.44 13.39 -2.58
CA SER A 181 -8.99 14.54 -1.86
C SER A 181 -9.32 15.61 -2.89
N VAL A 182 -10.54 16.06 -2.91
CA VAL A 182 -11.07 17.00 -3.89
C VAL A 182 -11.63 18.22 -3.19
N GLU A 183 -11.18 19.38 -3.58
CA GLU A 183 -11.67 20.67 -3.12
C GLU A 183 -12.49 21.33 -4.23
N ASP A 184 -13.53 22.08 -3.85
CA ASP A 184 -14.37 22.82 -4.77
C ASP A 184 -15.09 21.93 -5.79
N VAL A 185 -15.90 21.00 -5.30
CA VAL A 185 -16.72 20.12 -6.14
C VAL A 185 -18.01 20.83 -6.53
N ARG A 186 -18.21 21.05 -7.82
CA ARG A 186 -19.43 21.67 -8.37
C ARG A 186 -20.36 20.59 -8.89
N ILE A 187 -21.57 20.54 -8.36
CA ILE A 187 -22.60 19.57 -8.75
C ILE A 187 -23.29 20.07 -10.02
N VAL A 188 -23.52 19.17 -10.95
CA VAL A 188 -24.18 19.46 -12.22
C VAL A 188 -25.52 18.74 -12.28
N GLY A 189 -26.62 19.49 -12.52
CA GLY A 189 -27.91 18.89 -12.80
C GLY A 189 -29.02 19.14 -11.79
N GLY A 190 -28.80 19.96 -10.77
CA GLY A 190 -29.81 20.33 -9.74
C GLY A 190 -29.92 19.29 -8.62
N ALA A 191 -29.94 19.81 -7.38
CA ALA A 191 -30.00 19.01 -6.17
C ALA A 191 -31.46 18.72 -5.75
N PRO A 192 -31.73 17.62 -5.02
CA PRO A 192 -30.91 16.40 -4.81
C PRO A 192 -31.31 15.24 -5.72
N SER A 193 -32.37 15.36 -6.51
CA SER A 193 -33.00 14.24 -7.25
C SER A 193 -32.47 14.04 -8.67
N SER A 194 -31.79 15.04 -9.24
CA SER A 194 -31.36 15.04 -10.64
C SER A 194 -29.87 15.32 -10.86
N ILE A 195 -29.03 14.89 -9.91
CA ILE A 195 -27.56 15.00 -10.06
C ILE A 195 -27.10 14.15 -11.26
N LYS A 196 -26.63 14.83 -12.31
CA LYS A 196 -26.13 14.22 -13.56
C LYS A 196 -24.61 14.05 -13.58
N GLY A 197 -23.91 14.76 -12.72
CA GLY A 197 -22.47 14.72 -12.62
C GLY A 197 -21.91 15.77 -11.67
N ALA A 198 -20.60 15.90 -11.68
CA ALA A 198 -19.88 16.92 -10.93
C ALA A 198 -18.64 17.37 -11.70
N VAL A 199 -18.19 18.58 -11.46
CA VAL A 199 -16.87 19.06 -11.85
C VAL A 199 -16.00 19.13 -10.60
N LEU A 200 -14.94 18.34 -10.58
CA LEU A 200 -14.00 18.27 -9.49
C LEU A 200 -12.99 19.42 -9.66
N GLY A 201 -12.97 20.35 -8.72
CA GLY A 201 -12.08 21.50 -8.78
C GLY A 201 -10.60 21.10 -8.62
N ARG A 202 -9.99 21.35 -7.49
CA ARG A 202 -8.63 20.93 -7.22
C ARG A 202 -8.62 19.52 -6.62
N MET A 203 -7.84 18.64 -7.22
CA MET A 203 -7.72 17.23 -6.80
C MET A 203 -6.29 16.92 -6.39
N LYS A 204 -6.14 16.17 -5.32
CA LYS A 204 -4.90 15.48 -4.93
C LYS A 204 -5.22 14.00 -4.86
N GLY A 205 -4.41 13.20 -5.53
CA GLY A 205 -4.54 11.75 -5.55
C GLY A 205 -3.29 11.09 -5.01
N ASP A 206 -3.48 9.98 -4.33
CA ASP A 206 -2.42 9.14 -3.80
C ASP A 206 -2.75 7.69 -4.18
N VAL A 207 -1.85 7.06 -4.92
CA VAL A 207 -2.03 5.71 -5.46
C VAL A 207 -0.93 4.83 -4.92
N LEU A 208 -1.28 3.75 -4.25
CA LEU A 208 -0.35 2.74 -3.75
C LEU A 208 -0.51 1.44 -4.54
N LEU A 209 0.56 1.04 -5.20
CA LEU A 209 0.72 -0.27 -5.83
C LEU A 209 1.54 -1.15 -4.88
N ASP A 210 0.89 -2.13 -4.27
CA ASP A 210 1.52 -3.05 -3.35
C ASP A 210 2.45 -4.02 -4.08
N PHE A 211 3.56 -4.43 -3.45
CA PHE A 211 4.46 -5.43 -4.02
C PHE A 211 3.82 -6.82 -4.08
N ASP A 212 3.00 -7.18 -3.10
CA ASP A 212 2.30 -8.47 -3.09
C ASP A 212 1.30 -8.58 -4.25
N ASP A 213 0.66 -7.47 -4.63
CA ASP A 213 -0.22 -7.40 -5.79
C ASP A 213 0.58 -7.50 -7.10
N LEU A 214 1.74 -6.84 -7.15
CA LEU A 214 2.64 -6.90 -8.29
C LEU A 214 3.20 -8.32 -8.51
N ASP A 215 3.58 -9.01 -7.44
CA ASP A 215 4.06 -10.40 -7.46
C ASP A 215 2.99 -11.35 -7.97
N ARG A 216 1.75 -11.16 -7.53
CA ARG A 216 0.60 -12.00 -7.91
C ARG A 216 0.22 -11.83 -9.38
N GLU A 217 0.18 -10.60 -9.85
CA GLU A 217 -0.33 -10.27 -11.19
C GLU A 217 0.68 -10.52 -12.32
N LEU A 218 1.96 -10.35 -12.05
CA LEU A 218 2.98 -10.67 -13.03
C LEU A 218 3.09 -12.18 -13.31
N GLY A 219 2.29 -13.01 -12.59
CA GLY A 219 2.20 -14.45 -12.80
C GLY A 219 3.54 -15.16 -12.63
N THR A 220 4.52 -14.45 -12.13
CA THR A 220 5.84 -14.97 -11.84
C THR A 220 5.88 -15.36 -10.37
N SER A 221 5.24 -16.46 -10.01
CA SER A 221 5.39 -17.08 -8.69
C SER A 221 6.84 -17.35 -8.27
N GLN A 222 7.80 -16.78 -9.00
CA GLN A 222 9.22 -17.02 -8.88
C GLN A 222 10.04 -15.72 -8.76
N VAL A 223 9.40 -14.54 -8.75
CA VAL A 223 10.09 -13.23 -8.58
C VAL A 223 9.35 -12.41 -7.55
N ASP A 224 10.04 -12.06 -6.48
CA ASP A 224 9.55 -11.22 -5.41
C ASP A 224 10.09 -9.80 -5.57
N PHE A 225 9.23 -8.81 -5.36
CA PHE A 225 9.59 -7.40 -5.38
C PHE A 225 9.71 -6.84 -3.97
N THR A 226 10.74 -6.04 -3.73
CA THR A 226 10.96 -5.41 -2.42
C THR A 226 11.50 -3.99 -2.59
N ALA A 227 11.32 -3.17 -1.57
CA ALA A 227 11.88 -1.82 -1.56
C ALA A 227 13.42 -1.86 -1.52
N GLY A 228 14.04 -1.12 -2.42
CA GLY A 228 15.49 -0.89 -2.40
C GLY A 228 15.83 0.43 -1.73
N SER A 229 15.70 1.52 -2.45
CA SER A 229 15.82 2.89 -1.98
C SER A 229 14.54 3.65 -2.32
N ARG A 230 14.45 4.93 -1.95
CA ARG A 230 13.27 5.75 -2.20
C ARG A 230 12.82 5.80 -3.67
N ASP A 231 13.71 5.52 -4.58
CA ASP A 231 13.50 5.54 -6.03
C ASP A 231 13.76 4.18 -6.71
N SER A 232 14.03 3.12 -5.94
CA SER A 232 14.39 1.83 -6.54
C SER A 232 13.67 0.65 -5.90
N VAL A 233 13.27 -0.28 -6.77
CA VAL A 233 12.70 -1.58 -6.45
C VAL A 233 13.75 -2.64 -6.71
N LEU A 234 13.86 -3.60 -5.82
CA LEU A 234 14.67 -4.81 -5.97
C LEU A 234 13.77 -5.95 -6.40
N ALA A 235 14.15 -6.64 -7.45
CA ALA A 235 13.51 -7.86 -7.90
C ALA A 235 14.43 -9.04 -7.61
N HIS A 236 13.94 -10.05 -6.92
CA HIS A 236 14.65 -11.29 -6.61
C HIS A 236 13.78 -12.47 -6.99
N GLY A 237 14.39 -13.49 -7.58
CA GLY A 237 13.59 -14.64 -7.95
C GLY A 237 14.41 -15.77 -8.56
N GLU A 238 13.71 -16.83 -8.94
CA GLU A 238 14.29 -17.97 -9.65
C GLU A 238 13.56 -18.16 -11.00
N LEU A 239 14.34 -18.30 -12.05
CA LEU A 239 13.83 -18.58 -13.39
C LEU A 239 14.34 -19.93 -13.89
N PRO A 240 13.50 -20.78 -14.47
CA PRO A 240 13.96 -21.99 -15.13
C PRO A 240 14.60 -21.63 -16.48
N VAL A 241 15.92 -21.77 -16.59
CA VAL A 241 16.67 -21.55 -17.83
C VAL A 241 17.40 -22.85 -18.19
N ALA A 242 17.10 -23.39 -19.36
CA ALA A 242 17.71 -24.64 -19.85
C ALA A 242 17.68 -25.80 -18.80
N GLY A 243 16.59 -25.95 -18.07
CA GLY A 243 16.40 -27.00 -17.07
C GLY A 243 17.14 -26.78 -15.73
N LYS A 244 17.75 -25.62 -15.54
CA LYS A 244 18.39 -25.20 -14.29
C LYS A 244 17.65 -24.04 -13.65
N ARG A 245 17.59 -24.04 -12.32
CA ARG A 245 17.09 -22.86 -11.57
C ARG A 245 18.18 -21.80 -11.53
N VAL A 246 17.89 -20.66 -12.15
CA VAL A 246 18.77 -19.51 -12.20
C VAL A 246 18.21 -18.46 -11.28
N GLN A 247 18.94 -18.09 -10.25
CA GLN A 247 18.57 -16.97 -9.39
C GLN A 247 18.78 -15.66 -10.15
N VAL A 248 17.77 -14.82 -10.12
CA VAL A 248 17.78 -13.50 -10.78
C VAL A 248 17.66 -12.44 -9.71
N GLY A 249 18.56 -11.49 -9.75
CA GLY A 249 18.48 -10.26 -8.97
C GLY A 249 18.60 -9.08 -9.90
N ALA A 250 17.72 -8.10 -9.76
CA ALA A 250 17.76 -6.84 -10.51
C ALA A 250 17.37 -5.67 -9.62
N ARG A 251 17.82 -4.49 -9.98
CA ARG A 251 17.35 -3.23 -9.39
C ARG A 251 16.74 -2.38 -10.47
N ALA A 252 15.53 -1.94 -10.24
CA ALA A 252 14.80 -1.04 -11.12
C ALA A 252 14.69 0.34 -10.47
N HIS A 253 15.19 1.38 -11.11
CA HIS A 253 15.00 2.76 -10.68
C HIS A 253 13.76 3.33 -11.35
N LEU A 254 12.90 3.89 -10.54
CA LEU A 254 11.69 4.58 -10.97
C LEU A 254 11.97 6.07 -11.07
N ARG A 255 11.56 6.67 -12.16
CA ARG A 255 11.71 8.11 -12.39
C ARG A 255 10.48 8.69 -13.04
N ARG A 256 10.04 9.83 -12.56
CA ARG A 256 9.01 10.61 -13.24
C ARG A 256 9.55 11.13 -14.58
N THR A 257 8.81 10.91 -15.66
CA THR A 257 9.12 11.39 -16.99
C THR A 257 8.03 12.33 -17.47
N GLY A 258 8.22 13.62 -17.22
CA GLY A 258 7.18 14.62 -17.45
C GLY A 258 6.00 14.52 -16.49
N ASP A 259 4.88 15.10 -16.87
CA ASP A 259 3.68 15.18 -16.03
C ASP A 259 2.80 13.93 -16.07
N HIS A 260 2.99 13.05 -17.06
CA HIS A 260 2.13 11.88 -17.29
C HIS A 260 2.92 10.58 -17.46
N GLY A 261 4.22 10.58 -17.21
CA GLY A 261 5.05 9.42 -17.47
C GLY A 261 5.84 8.93 -16.29
N VAL A 262 5.99 7.62 -16.22
CA VAL A 262 6.93 6.93 -15.32
C VAL A 262 7.92 6.19 -16.19
N GLY A 263 9.19 6.50 -16.03
CA GLY A 263 10.30 5.76 -16.64
C GLY A 263 10.91 4.80 -15.64
N THR A 264 11.21 3.60 -16.09
CA THR A 264 11.90 2.59 -15.30
C THR A 264 13.22 2.26 -15.97
N THR A 265 14.31 2.33 -15.23
CA THR A 265 15.64 1.93 -15.70
C THR A 265 16.13 0.78 -14.84
N VAL A 266 16.44 -0.36 -15.46
CA VAL A 266 16.97 -1.53 -14.74
C VAL A 266 18.48 -1.49 -14.76
N ASP A 267 19.08 -1.58 -13.58
CA ASP A 267 20.52 -1.73 -13.40
C ASP A 267 20.84 -2.91 -12.49
N ARG A 268 22.13 -3.21 -12.38
CA ARG A 268 22.66 -4.27 -11.49
C ARG A 268 21.95 -5.63 -11.63
N MET A 269 21.57 -5.96 -12.85
CA MET A 269 21.04 -7.29 -13.14
C MET A 269 22.13 -8.34 -12.89
N ARG A 270 21.78 -9.37 -12.11
CA ARG A 270 22.64 -10.50 -11.83
C ARG A 270 21.86 -11.79 -11.97
N LEU A 271 22.43 -12.70 -12.71
CA LEU A 271 21.95 -14.07 -12.84
C LEU A 271 22.95 -14.99 -12.17
N GLN A 272 22.49 -15.89 -11.34
CA GLN A 272 23.35 -16.79 -10.58
C GLN A 272 22.84 -18.22 -10.64
N VAL A 273 23.70 -19.13 -11.01
CA VAL A 273 23.47 -20.56 -10.80
C VAL A 273 24.26 -20.96 -9.55
N PRO A 274 23.57 -21.28 -8.44
CA PRO A 274 24.23 -21.57 -7.18
C PRO A 274 25.31 -22.63 -7.33
N GLY A 275 26.51 -22.37 -6.78
CA GLY A 275 27.62 -23.27 -6.82
C GLY A 275 28.35 -23.38 -8.17
N LEU A 276 27.86 -22.77 -9.25
CA LEU A 276 28.49 -22.85 -10.57
C LEU A 276 29.04 -21.51 -11.04
N PHE A 277 28.24 -20.49 -11.24
CA PHE A 277 28.70 -19.20 -11.73
C PHE A 277 27.70 -18.08 -11.43
N SER A 278 28.16 -16.84 -11.57
CA SER A 278 27.33 -15.64 -11.65
C SER A 278 27.59 -14.93 -12.97
N TYR A 279 26.51 -14.40 -13.56
CA TYR A 279 26.56 -13.61 -14.79
C TYR A 279 25.97 -12.23 -14.53
N THR A 280 26.65 -11.20 -14.97
CA THR A 280 26.18 -9.81 -14.93
C THR A 280 26.18 -9.29 -16.37
N PRO A 281 25.03 -8.87 -16.93
CA PRO A 281 24.99 -8.26 -18.26
C PRO A 281 25.68 -6.89 -18.30
N GLY A 282 26.11 -6.46 -19.47
CA GLY A 282 26.70 -5.15 -19.71
C GLY A 282 28.20 -5.16 -19.97
N LYS A 283 28.73 -3.98 -20.39
CA LYS A 283 30.14 -3.84 -20.81
C LYS A 283 31.18 -4.23 -19.75
N ASP A 284 30.88 -3.91 -18.49
CA ASP A 284 31.73 -4.21 -17.33
C ASP A 284 31.31 -5.52 -16.62
N GLY A 285 30.36 -6.21 -17.20
CA GLY A 285 29.80 -7.44 -16.69
C GLY A 285 30.63 -8.67 -17.05
N GLY A 286 29.93 -9.78 -17.25
CA GLY A 286 30.50 -11.04 -17.67
C GLY A 286 30.20 -12.19 -16.74
N LEU A 287 30.71 -13.37 -17.09
CA LEU A 287 30.51 -14.59 -16.37
C LEU A 287 31.71 -14.88 -15.44
N ARG A 288 31.43 -15.08 -14.16
CA ARG A 288 32.40 -15.37 -13.12
C ARG A 288 32.11 -16.73 -12.47
N LEU A 289 33.10 -17.56 -12.31
CA LEU A 289 32.94 -18.85 -11.66
C LEU A 289 32.68 -18.71 -10.16
N ALA A 290 31.83 -19.58 -9.63
CA ALA A 290 31.66 -19.70 -8.20
C ALA A 290 32.85 -20.39 -7.54
N ARG A 291 33.08 -20.12 -6.24
CA ARG A 291 34.20 -20.68 -5.47
C ARG A 291 34.30 -22.21 -5.56
N PRO A 292 33.20 -22.99 -5.45
CA PRO A 292 33.30 -24.46 -5.56
C PRO A 292 33.86 -24.94 -6.88
N VAL A 293 33.52 -24.27 -8.00
CA VAL A 293 34.11 -24.63 -9.32
C VAL A 293 35.57 -24.25 -9.39
N ALA A 294 35.91 -23.05 -8.93
CA ALA A 294 37.32 -22.61 -8.91
C ALA A 294 38.22 -23.51 -8.03
N GLU A 295 37.71 -23.96 -6.90
CA GLU A 295 38.41 -24.94 -6.04
C GLU A 295 38.50 -26.33 -6.66
N ARG A 296 37.49 -26.76 -7.41
CA ARG A 296 37.58 -28.02 -8.17
C ARG A 296 38.67 -27.91 -9.24
N ILE A 297 38.70 -26.84 -10.03
CA ILE A 297 39.75 -26.60 -11.04
C ILE A 297 41.15 -26.58 -10.38
N LYS A 298 41.26 -26.00 -9.18
CA LYS A 298 42.53 -26.03 -8.43
C LYS A 298 42.98 -27.44 -8.08
N ARG A 299 42.07 -28.33 -7.73
CA ARG A 299 42.38 -29.72 -7.30
C ARG A 299 42.55 -30.69 -8.46
N ASP A 300 41.83 -30.46 -9.57
CA ASP A 300 41.87 -31.33 -10.73
C ASP A 300 42.88 -30.83 -11.75
N ALA A 301 43.97 -31.65 -11.94
CA ALA A 301 45.02 -31.33 -12.87
C ALA A 301 44.56 -31.26 -14.33
N ALA A 302 43.56 -32.07 -14.72
CA ALA A 302 43.07 -32.07 -16.09
C ALA A 302 42.20 -30.82 -16.37
N ASP A 303 41.41 -30.38 -15.40
CA ASP A 303 40.66 -29.14 -15.49
C ASP A 303 41.60 -27.93 -15.50
N ALA A 304 42.63 -27.90 -14.67
CA ALA A 304 43.63 -26.84 -14.64
C ALA A 304 44.45 -26.78 -15.95
N LYS A 305 44.85 -27.92 -16.52
CA LYS A 305 45.52 -27.99 -17.82
C LYS A 305 44.61 -27.45 -18.95
N ALA A 306 43.31 -27.81 -18.91
CA ALA A 306 42.32 -27.32 -19.86
C ALA A 306 42.13 -25.79 -19.77
N LEU A 307 42.07 -25.26 -18.54
CA LEU A 307 42.01 -23.82 -18.28
C LEU A 307 43.19 -23.06 -18.88
N PHE A 308 44.45 -23.54 -18.64
CA PHE A 308 45.63 -22.88 -19.17
C PHE A 308 45.93 -23.16 -20.66
N ARG A 309 45.06 -23.91 -21.37
CA ARG A 309 45.06 -23.94 -22.86
C ARG A 309 44.53 -22.65 -23.44
N VAL A 310 43.70 -21.93 -22.70
CA VAL A 310 43.11 -20.67 -23.12
C VAL A 310 44.13 -19.57 -22.87
N GLY A 311 44.61 -18.97 -23.94
CA GLY A 311 45.65 -17.94 -23.89
C GLY A 311 45.26 -16.74 -23.06
N SER A 312 44.06 -16.23 -23.26
CA SER A 312 43.52 -15.09 -22.51
C SER A 312 43.42 -15.32 -20.99
N VAL A 313 43.20 -16.56 -20.57
CA VAL A 313 43.22 -16.90 -19.15
C VAL A 313 44.67 -16.97 -18.63
N ALA A 314 45.57 -17.63 -19.37
CA ALA A 314 46.98 -17.71 -18.99
C ALA A 314 47.60 -16.33 -18.79
N GLU A 315 47.34 -15.41 -19.72
CA GLU A 315 47.78 -13.99 -19.64
C GLU A 315 47.27 -13.29 -18.37
N ARG A 316 46.03 -13.52 -17.98
CA ARG A 316 45.47 -12.95 -16.72
C ARG A 316 46.13 -13.53 -15.46
N PHE A 317 46.75 -14.70 -15.56
CA PHE A 317 47.60 -15.23 -14.51
C PHE A 317 49.05 -14.74 -14.62
N GLY A 318 49.39 -13.92 -15.63
CA GLY A 318 50.72 -13.41 -15.87
C GLY A 318 51.66 -14.44 -16.53
N LEU A 319 51.10 -15.42 -17.23
CA LEU A 319 51.85 -16.46 -17.94
C LEU A 319 51.98 -16.07 -19.41
N THR A 320 53.24 -16.08 -19.93
CA THR A 320 53.46 -16.02 -21.38
C THR A 320 53.00 -17.32 -22.04
N PRO A 321 52.76 -17.37 -23.37
CA PRO A 321 52.36 -18.58 -24.09
C PRO A 321 53.33 -19.78 -23.82
N GLU A 322 54.64 -19.52 -23.81
CA GLU A 322 55.68 -20.51 -23.55
C GLU A 322 55.61 -21.03 -22.11
N ARG A 323 55.39 -20.11 -21.16
CA ARG A 323 55.29 -20.49 -19.75
C ARG A 323 53.99 -21.26 -19.51
N ALA A 324 52.88 -20.89 -20.14
CA ALA A 324 51.61 -21.62 -20.09
C ALA A 324 51.77 -23.04 -20.67
N ALA A 325 52.57 -23.22 -21.74
CA ALA A 325 52.88 -24.54 -22.28
C ALA A 325 53.69 -25.40 -21.28
N GLN A 326 54.70 -24.81 -20.63
CA GLN A 326 55.50 -25.50 -19.59
C GLN A 326 54.65 -25.93 -18.40
N VAL A 327 53.75 -25.04 -17.91
CA VAL A 327 52.81 -25.33 -16.81
C VAL A 327 51.89 -26.51 -17.19
N ARG A 328 51.46 -26.62 -18.42
CA ARG A 328 50.58 -27.74 -18.89
C ARG A 328 51.35 -29.05 -19.02
N GLN A 329 52.64 -29.03 -19.36
CA GLN A 329 53.50 -30.21 -19.56
C GLN A 329 54.03 -30.74 -18.27
N SER A 330 54.36 -29.89 -17.29
CA SER A 330 54.91 -30.26 -16.00
C SER A 330 53.88 -30.25 -14.89
N GLU A 331 53.68 -31.39 -14.25
CA GLU A 331 52.75 -31.52 -13.12
C GLU A 331 53.21 -30.70 -11.91
N THR A 332 54.52 -30.61 -11.69
CA THR A 332 55.12 -29.82 -10.61
C THR A 332 54.85 -28.31 -10.81
N GLU A 333 55.04 -27.79 -12.01
CA GLU A 333 54.76 -26.39 -12.34
C GLU A 333 53.28 -26.09 -12.28
N LEU A 334 52.42 -27.02 -12.72
CA LEU A 334 50.97 -26.93 -12.62
C LEU A 334 50.53 -26.80 -11.15
N ARG A 335 51.02 -27.72 -10.29
CA ARG A 335 50.70 -27.68 -8.85
C ARG A 335 51.24 -26.43 -8.17
N ARG A 336 52.41 -25.93 -8.56
CA ARG A 336 52.96 -24.66 -8.06
C ARG A 336 52.03 -23.49 -8.43
N THR A 337 51.59 -23.44 -9.68
CA THR A 337 50.71 -22.37 -10.19
C THR A 337 49.34 -22.42 -9.56
N THR A 338 48.67 -23.58 -9.52
CA THR A 338 47.34 -23.75 -8.92
C THR A 338 47.38 -23.70 -7.39
N GLY A 339 48.49 -24.05 -6.78
CA GLY A 339 48.72 -24.00 -5.33
C GLY A 339 48.96 -22.60 -4.77
N ALA A 340 49.18 -21.62 -5.64
CA ALA A 340 49.42 -20.24 -5.21
C ALA A 340 48.26 -19.71 -4.32
N PRO A 341 48.53 -18.98 -3.23
CA PRO A 341 47.53 -18.60 -2.22
C PRO A 341 46.32 -17.84 -2.76
N ARG A 342 46.47 -17.11 -3.86
CA ARG A 342 45.43 -16.31 -4.49
C ARG A 342 44.90 -16.89 -5.81
N PHE A 343 45.18 -18.14 -6.12
CA PHE A 343 44.78 -18.75 -7.39
C PHE A 343 43.26 -18.74 -7.55
N VAL A 344 42.53 -19.26 -6.57
CA VAL A 344 41.04 -19.32 -6.58
C VAL A 344 40.45 -17.91 -6.69
N ASP A 345 40.95 -16.97 -5.89
CA ASP A 345 40.41 -15.59 -5.90
C ASP A 345 40.69 -14.87 -7.23
N ARG A 346 41.82 -15.13 -7.86
CA ARG A 346 42.13 -14.63 -9.21
C ARG A 346 41.20 -15.25 -10.24
N LEU A 347 41.01 -16.56 -10.19
CA LEU A 347 40.14 -17.29 -11.12
C LEU A 347 38.69 -16.80 -11.06
N MET A 348 38.17 -16.54 -9.86
CA MET A 348 36.84 -16.00 -9.66
C MET A 348 36.66 -14.57 -10.19
N LYS A 349 37.74 -13.82 -10.39
CA LYS A 349 37.68 -12.45 -10.94
C LYS A 349 37.74 -12.42 -12.47
N ILE A 350 38.11 -13.50 -13.11
CA ILE A 350 38.23 -13.58 -14.57
C ILE A 350 36.79 -13.64 -15.17
N ASN A 351 36.54 -12.79 -16.18
CA ASN A 351 35.39 -12.97 -17.02
C ASN A 351 35.60 -14.20 -17.90
N MET A 352 34.79 -15.20 -17.70
CA MET A 352 34.89 -16.48 -18.40
C MET A 352 33.99 -16.53 -19.64
N LEU A 353 33.23 -15.48 -19.95
CA LEU A 353 32.26 -15.52 -21.04
C LEU A 353 32.92 -15.81 -22.39
N ASP A 354 33.94 -15.04 -22.74
CA ASP A 354 34.66 -15.22 -24.01
C ASP A 354 35.40 -16.56 -24.05
N VAL A 355 36.05 -16.92 -22.92
CA VAL A 355 36.74 -18.20 -22.76
C VAL A 355 35.83 -19.40 -23.03
N LEU A 356 34.61 -19.32 -22.52
CA LEU A 356 33.64 -20.40 -22.63
C LEU A 356 33.00 -20.48 -24.01
N LEU A 357 32.88 -19.37 -24.69
CA LEU A 357 32.38 -19.30 -26.09
C LEU A 357 33.43 -19.88 -27.07
N GLU A 358 34.71 -19.59 -26.87
CA GLU A 358 35.83 -20.12 -27.68
C GLU A 358 36.10 -21.59 -27.40
N HIS A 359 35.83 -22.06 -26.17
CA HIS A 359 36.17 -23.40 -25.72
C HIS A 359 34.98 -24.15 -25.06
N PRO A 360 33.92 -24.54 -25.83
CA PRO A 360 32.72 -25.19 -25.27
C PRO A 360 33.01 -26.50 -24.53
N SER A 361 34.10 -27.20 -24.88
CA SER A 361 34.51 -28.41 -24.18
C SER A 361 34.91 -28.18 -22.75
N LEU A 362 35.44 -27.01 -22.43
CA LEU A 362 35.77 -26.60 -21.04
C LEU A 362 34.51 -26.46 -20.20
N LEU A 363 33.44 -25.92 -20.78
CA LEU A 363 32.11 -25.80 -20.10
C LEU A 363 31.61 -27.15 -19.58
N LYS A 364 31.59 -28.15 -20.47
CA LYS A 364 31.14 -29.51 -20.09
C LYS A 364 31.99 -30.09 -18.96
N ARG A 365 33.31 -29.89 -18.99
CA ARG A 365 34.22 -30.38 -17.94
C ARG A 365 33.95 -29.75 -16.59
N ILE A 366 33.69 -28.45 -16.55
CA ILE A 366 33.38 -27.73 -15.30
C ILE A 366 31.91 -27.85 -14.89
N GLY A 367 31.10 -28.65 -15.61
CA GLY A 367 29.71 -28.96 -15.28
C GLY A 367 28.71 -27.87 -15.66
N ILE A 368 29.05 -27.02 -16.62
CA ILE A 368 28.18 -25.96 -17.15
C ILE A 368 27.65 -26.41 -18.51
N ASP A 369 26.33 -26.37 -18.68
CA ASP A 369 25.69 -26.68 -19.97
C ASP A 369 25.95 -25.56 -20.97
N PRO A 370 26.49 -25.84 -22.17
CA PRO A 370 26.68 -24.84 -23.22
C PRO A 370 25.39 -24.13 -23.63
N GLY A 371 24.25 -24.84 -23.69
CA GLY A 371 22.95 -24.26 -24.00
C GLY A 371 22.47 -23.19 -23.01
N LEU A 372 22.89 -23.34 -21.73
CA LEU A 372 22.64 -22.31 -20.73
C LEU A 372 23.39 -21.03 -21.05
N ILE A 373 24.67 -21.12 -21.50
CA ILE A 373 25.49 -19.95 -21.87
C ILE A 373 24.94 -19.27 -23.12
N GLU A 374 24.53 -20.04 -24.12
CA GLU A 374 23.87 -19.46 -25.31
C GLU A 374 22.57 -18.74 -24.97
N SER A 375 21.79 -19.31 -24.05
CA SER A 375 20.57 -18.67 -23.56
C SER A 375 20.90 -17.37 -22.81
N LEU A 376 21.96 -17.35 -21.99
CA LEU A 376 22.42 -16.16 -21.28
C LEU A 376 22.96 -15.09 -22.25
N LYS A 377 23.65 -15.50 -23.33
CA LYS A 377 24.15 -14.57 -24.35
C LYS A 377 23.01 -13.82 -25.06
N LYS A 378 21.87 -14.47 -25.28
CA LYS A 378 20.68 -13.82 -25.82
C LYS A 378 20.13 -12.73 -24.88
N ILE A 379 20.45 -12.84 -23.57
CA ILE A 379 20.13 -11.82 -22.56
C ILE A 379 21.10 -10.62 -22.63
N GLU A 380 22.28 -10.78 -23.24
CA GLU A 380 23.32 -9.74 -23.34
C GLU A 380 23.03 -8.68 -24.39
N GLU A 381 22.10 -8.91 -25.29
CA GLU A 381 21.75 -7.90 -26.29
C GLU A 381 21.17 -6.63 -25.62
N PRO A 382 21.66 -5.43 -26.00
CA PRO A 382 21.19 -4.14 -25.44
C PRO A 382 19.69 -3.94 -25.54
N LYS A 383 19.02 -4.67 -26.41
CA LYS A 383 17.56 -4.71 -26.55
C LYS A 383 16.83 -5.22 -25.30
N LEU A 384 17.47 -5.96 -24.40
CA LEU A 384 16.83 -6.41 -23.17
C LEU A 384 16.86 -5.32 -22.09
N ALA A 385 17.96 -4.59 -21.98
CA ALA A 385 18.04 -3.41 -21.10
C ALA A 385 17.06 -2.33 -21.56
N GLU A 386 16.90 -2.11 -22.88
CA GLU A 386 15.86 -1.22 -23.43
C GLU A 386 14.45 -1.77 -23.20
N LYS A 387 14.22 -3.08 -23.36
CA LYS A 387 12.90 -3.70 -23.09
C LYS A 387 12.54 -3.71 -21.61
N LEU A 388 13.52 -3.74 -20.71
CA LEU A 388 13.32 -3.65 -19.27
C LEU A 388 13.25 -2.20 -18.79
N SER A 389 13.68 -1.23 -19.61
CA SER A 389 13.45 0.20 -19.39
C SER A 389 12.04 0.55 -19.88
N LEU A 390 11.07 0.32 -19.03
CA LEU A 390 9.66 0.53 -19.35
C LEU A 390 9.29 1.99 -19.07
N SER A 391 8.83 2.70 -20.10
CA SER A 391 8.16 3.98 -19.92
C SER A 391 6.66 3.76 -20.00
N VAL A 392 5.98 3.94 -18.89
CA VAL A 392 4.51 3.88 -18.81
C VAL A 392 3.99 5.31 -18.84
N ARG A 393 3.08 5.58 -19.77
CA ARG A 393 2.30 6.81 -19.75
C ARG A 393 0.98 6.54 -19.05
N LEU A 394 0.63 7.42 -18.13
CA LEU A 394 -0.70 7.42 -17.57
C LEU A 394 -1.72 7.62 -18.71
N PRO A 395 -2.85 6.93 -18.70
CA PRO A 395 -3.91 7.17 -19.67
C PRO A 395 -4.33 8.64 -19.59
N GLU A 396 -4.66 9.22 -20.74
CA GLU A 396 -5.23 10.57 -20.79
C GLU A 396 -6.58 10.56 -20.07
N VAL A 397 -6.59 11.10 -18.87
CA VAL A 397 -7.80 11.29 -18.09
C VAL A 397 -8.34 12.67 -18.38
N PRO A 398 -9.66 12.84 -18.54
CA PRO A 398 -10.25 14.17 -18.68
C PRO A 398 -9.87 15.04 -17.47
N GLY A 399 -9.47 16.28 -17.72
CA GLY A 399 -8.95 17.19 -16.71
C GLY A 399 -7.44 17.29 -16.72
N ASP A 400 -6.88 18.25 -15.99
CA ASP A 400 -5.45 18.49 -15.90
C ASP A 400 -4.81 17.63 -14.80
N VAL A 401 -4.81 16.29 -15.01
CA VAL A 401 -4.22 15.33 -14.06
C VAL A 401 -2.74 15.17 -14.33
N ARG A 402 -1.90 15.42 -13.32
CA ARG A 402 -0.44 15.38 -13.42
C ARG A 402 0.17 14.52 -12.32
N LEU A 403 1.15 13.72 -12.69
CA LEU A 403 2.00 13.00 -11.74
C LEU A 403 2.96 14.00 -11.08
N ARG A 404 2.93 14.10 -9.77
CA ARG A 404 3.82 14.97 -8.99
C ARG A 404 5.06 14.27 -8.50
N GLU A 405 4.86 13.14 -7.88
CA GLU A 405 5.93 12.37 -7.27
C GLU A 405 5.67 10.88 -7.45
N ILE A 406 6.75 10.12 -7.59
CA ILE A 406 6.74 8.67 -7.47
C ILE A 406 7.83 8.28 -6.49
N SER A 407 7.50 7.45 -5.52
CA SER A 407 8.42 6.98 -4.51
C SER A 407 8.20 5.51 -4.21
N VAL A 408 9.24 4.85 -3.78
CA VAL A 408 9.19 3.47 -3.31
C VAL A 408 9.14 3.50 -1.79
N GLU A 409 8.10 2.89 -1.24
CA GLU A 409 7.90 2.69 0.19
C GLU A 409 8.14 1.23 0.56
N LYS A 410 8.09 0.92 1.85
CA LYS A 410 8.35 -0.43 2.34
C LYS A 410 7.41 -1.48 1.72
N ASP A 411 6.16 -1.11 1.52
CA ASP A 411 5.10 -2.03 1.14
C ASP A 411 4.75 -1.95 -0.36
N GLY A 412 5.30 -0.95 -1.10
CA GLY A 412 4.95 -0.79 -2.51
C GLY A 412 5.46 0.50 -3.15
N ILE A 413 4.89 0.81 -4.28
CA ILE A 413 5.20 2.00 -5.06
C ILE A 413 4.06 3.00 -4.88
N ARG A 414 4.39 4.19 -4.38
CA ARG A 414 3.44 5.28 -4.19
C ARG A 414 3.59 6.33 -5.29
N ALA A 415 2.47 6.71 -5.89
CA ALA A 415 2.40 7.78 -6.87
C ALA A 415 1.47 8.87 -6.38
N GLN A 416 1.94 10.11 -6.36
CA GLN A 416 1.15 11.29 -6.02
C GLN A 416 0.71 12.02 -7.28
N LEU A 417 -0.57 12.29 -7.36
CA LEU A 417 -1.22 12.93 -8.49
C LEU A 417 -1.85 14.25 -8.05
N THR A 418 -1.93 15.20 -8.97
CA THR A 418 -2.74 16.40 -8.80
C THR A 418 -3.58 16.62 -10.04
N GLY A 419 -4.76 17.19 -9.87
CA GLY A 419 -5.63 17.48 -10.98
C GLY A 419 -6.47 18.73 -10.73
N ALA A 420 -7.02 19.25 -11.81
CA ALA A 420 -7.95 20.37 -11.75
C ALA A 420 -9.05 20.22 -12.80
N ASP A 421 -10.23 20.77 -12.50
CA ASP A 421 -11.38 20.87 -13.39
C ASP A 421 -11.76 19.55 -14.10
N MET A 422 -11.73 18.45 -13.35
CA MET A 422 -12.01 17.11 -13.87
C MET A 422 -13.52 16.85 -13.92
N PRO A 423 -14.11 16.63 -15.12
CA PRO A 423 -15.53 16.32 -15.24
C PRO A 423 -15.79 14.86 -14.82
N PHE A 424 -16.78 14.66 -13.96
CA PHE A 424 -17.23 13.34 -13.51
C PHE A 424 -18.72 13.15 -13.80
N GLY A 425 -19.07 12.04 -14.45
CA GLY A 425 -20.45 11.75 -14.87
C GLY A 425 -20.84 12.36 -16.21
N ASP A 426 -21.97 11.90 -16.77
CA ASP A 426 -22.35 12.23 -18.15
C ASP A 426 -22.77 13.70 -18.34
N GLY A 427 -23.33 14.32 -17.31
CA GLY A 427 -23.74 15.73 -17.36
C GLY A 427 -22.57 16.71 -17.39
N ALA A 428 -21.39 16.31 -16.88
CA ALA A 428 -20.24 17.17 -16.81
C ALA A 428 -19.37 17.14 -18.09
N LYS A 429 -19.48 16.10 -18.89
CA LYS A 429 -18.72 15.94 -20.16
C LYS A 429 -19.13 16.95 -21.24
N HIS A 430 -20.31 17.53 -21.13
CA HIS A 430 -20.87 18.47 -22.12
C HIS A 430 -20.74 19.95 -21.71
N MET A 431 -20.09 20.23 -20.58
CA MET A 431 -19.80 21.62 -20.21
C MET A 431 -18.62 22.16 -21.04
N PRO A 432 -18.74 23.34 -21.66
CA PRO A 432 -17.61 23.99 -22.29
C PRO A 432 -16.55 24.26 -21.21
N GLN A 433 -15.36 23.73 -21.42
CA GLN A 433 -14.21 24.08 -20.60
C GLN A 433 -14.01 25.59 -20.73
N GLY A 434 -14.14 26.30 -19.64
CA GLY A 434 -13.86 27.73 -19.58
C GLY A 434 -12.42 27.98 -20.06
N PRO A 435 -12.13 29.15 -20.66
CA PRO A 435 -10.81 29.44 -21.18
C PRO A 435 -9.77 29.24 -20.07
N ALA A 436 -8.79 28.37 -20.36
CA ALA A 436 -7.65 28.16 -19.49
C ALA A 436 -7.01 29.52 -19.21
N GLY A 437 -7.12 29.93 -17.95
CA GLY A 437 -6.58 31.21 -17.51
C GLY A 437 -5.10 31.33 -17.84
N GLN A 438 -4.81 32.21 -18.77
CA GLN A 438 -3.47 32.78 -18.91
C GLN A 438 -3.14 33.48 -17.62
N ARG A 439 -2.22 32.94 -16.83
CA ARG A 439 -1.40 33.66 -15.87
C ARG A 439 -0.01 33.04 -15.82
#